data_d4416702cf6572e7d477e67be2fa6731
#
_entry.id   d4416702cf6572e7d477e67be2fa6731
#
_cell.length_a   1.000
_cell.length_b   1.000
_cell.length_c   1.000
_cell.angle_alpha   90.00
_cell.angle_beta   90.00
_cell.angle_gamma   90.00
#
_symmetry.space_group_name_H-M   'P 1'
#
loop_
_entity.id
_entity.type
_entity.pdbx_description
1 polymer ?
#
loop_
_entity_poly.entity_id
_entity_poly.type
_entity_poly.pdbx_seq_one_letter_code
_entity_poly.pdbx_strand_id
1 'polypeptide(L)'
;MKLNKEQFEAFSMEISTFGNIPICSQYCGIGCVFCKVHTDSYLGHYPKIPFIDEEDLLKGFEFINPKVNYVRLGAGVLVAPHTDPFLHPNIYKFIKMASDYFPTKKVTTVTTGAYIDENMIDYLNGISNYGIDLSLITMQEQRESIIPRSERERTLFLLKNGPINKCTLMFTGNLEDLKRDIELLYSLGVEKKQNRFWFEE
;
A
#
# COMPACT_ATOMS: atom_id res chain seq x y z
N MET A 1 7.08 -13.94 -15.24
CA MET A 1 6.06 -14.03 -16.35
C MET A 1 6.13 -12.72 -17.10
N LYS A 2 6.35 -12.74 -18.41
CA LYS A 2 6.55 -11.48 -19.17
C LYS A 2 5.21 -10.77 -19.39
N LEU A 3 5.20 -9.47 -19.12
CA LEU A 3 4.07 -8.59 -19.44
C LEU A 3 3.84 -8.60 -20.97
N ASN A 4 2.58 -8.63 -21.40
CA ASN A 4 2.26 -8.38 -22.82
C ASN A 4 2.44 -6.88 -23.14
N LYS A 5 2.28 -6.50 -24.41
CA LYS A 5 2.54 -5.11 -24.85
C LYS A 5 1.67 -4.08 -24.11
N GLU A 6 0.37 -4.32 -24.01
CA GLU A 6 -0.57 -3.43 -23.33
C GLU A 6 -0.25 -3.29 -21.83
N GLN A 7 0.01 -4.42 -21.16
CA GLN A 7 0.42 -4.44 -19.76
C GLN A 7 1.74 -3.68 -19.55
N PHE A 8 2.71 -3.83 -20.45
CA PHE A 8 3.99 -3.15 -20.36
C PHE A 8 3.87 -1.64 -20.59
N GLU A 9 3.04 -1.20 -21.53
CA GLU A 9 2.77 0.21 -21.79
C GLU A 9 2.12 0.87 -20.56
N ALA A 10 1.08 0.26 -19.99
CA ALA A 10 0.44 0.76 -18.76
C ALA A 10 1.40 0.74 -17.56
N PHE A 11 2.19 -0.32 -17.40
CA PHE A 11 3.19 -0.47 -16.36
C PHE A 11 4.25 0.64 -16.43
N SER A 12 4.85 0.88 -17.60
CA SER A 12 5.87 1.90 -17.78
C SER A 12 5.33 3.32 -17.61
N MET A 13 4.10 3.58 -18.05
CA MET A 13 3.42 4.86 -17.87
C MET A 13 3.12 5.14 -16.39
N GLU A 14 2.61 4.14 -15.66
CA GLU A 14 2.37 4.24 -14.22
C GLU A 14 3.65 4.64 -13.46
N ILE A 15 4.75 3.96 -13.78
CA ILE A 15 6.03 4.20 -13.12
C ILE A 15 6.59 5.59 -13.46
N SER A 16 6.62 5.96 -14.74
CA SER A 16 7.20 7.22 -15.19
C SER A 16 6.41 8.44 -14.72
N THR A 17 5.09 8.31 -14.62
CA THR A 17 4.19 9.40 -14.25
C THR A 17 4.10 9.59 -12.73
N PHE A 18 3.93 8.49 -11.99
CA PHE A 18 3.57 8.52 -10.58
C PHE A 18 4.63 7.95 -9.64
N GLY A 19 5.68 7.33 -10.16
CA GLY A 19 6.68 6.64 -9.34
C GLY A 19 6.13 5.39 -8.63
N ASN A 20 4.98 4.87 -9.09
CA ASN A 20 4.37 3.66 -8.59
C ASN A 20 4.81 2.47 -9.43
N ILE A 21 5.28 1.40 -8.81
CA ILE A 21 5.62 0.15 -9.48
C ILE A 21 4.51 -0.86 -9.17
N PRO A 22 3.60 -1.13 -10.12
CA PRO A 22 2.56 -2.13 -9.93
C PRO A 22 3.19 -3.51 -9.83
N ILE A 23 2.98 -4.22 -8.74
CA ILE A 23 3.60 -5.54 -8.53
C ILE A 23 2.64 -6.71 -8.74
N CYS A 24 1.35 -6.47 -8.61
CA CYS A 24 0.30 -7.43 -8.95
C CYS A 24 -1.08 -6.76 -8.98
N SER A 25 -2.02 -7.40 -9.68
CA SER A 25 -3.43 -7.03 -9.74
C SER A 25 -4.33 -8.14 -9.21
N GLN A 26 -3.90 -8.86 -8.19
CA GLN A 26 -4.69 -9.91 -7.58
C GLN A 26 -5.68 -9.34 -6.57
N TYR A 27 -6.90 -9.87 -6.54
CA TYR A 27 -7.89 -9.50 -5.54
C TYR A 27 -7.40 -9.82 -4.12
N CYS A 28 -7.45 -8.85 -3.22
CA CYS A 28 -6.89 -9.02 -1.88
C CYS A 28 -7.86 -9.63 -0.85
N GLY A 29 -9.15 -9.71 -1.13
CA GLY A 29 -10.14 -10.36 -0.26
C GLY A 29 -10.51 -9.60 1.02
N ILE A 30 -9.91 -8.45 1.33
CA ILE A 30 -10.20 -7.69 2.55
C ILE A 30 -11.62 -7.10 2.54
N GLY A 31 -12.17 -6.79 1.35
CA GLY A 31 -13.52 -6.28 1.23
C GLY A 31 -13.74 -4.85 1.74
N CYS A 32 -12.72 -3.99 1.65
CA CYS A 32 -12.83 -2.60 2.06
C CYS A 32 -13.98 -1.89 1.33
N VAL A 33 -14.87 -1.23 2.06
CA VAL A 33 -16.07 -0.58 1.51
C VAL A 33 -15.76 0.53 0.50
N PHE A 34 -14.62 1.19 0.64
CA PHE A 34 -14.14 2.24 -0.26
C PHE A 34 -13.27 1.68 -1.41
N CYS A 35 -13.10 0.36 -1.48
CA CYS A 35 -12.22 -0.24 -2.47
C CYS A 35 -12.86 -0.16 -3.85
N LYS A 36 -12.29 0.65 -4.72
CA LYS A 36 -12.73 0.82 -6.11
C LYS A 36 -12.68 -0.48 -6.93
N VAL A 37 -11.97 -1.49 -6.45
CA VAL A 37 -11.94 -2.83 -7.03
C VAL A 37 -13.32 -3.51 -7.01
N HIS A 38 -14.18 -3.13 -6.06
CA HIS A 38 -15.54 -3.68 -5.94
C HIS A 38 -16.58 -2.94 -6.79
N THR A 39 -16.25 -1.80 -7.37
CA THR A 39 -17.16 -1.11 -8.30
C THR A 39 -16.91 -1.63 -9.70
N ASP A 40 -17.85 -2.38 -10.27
CA ASP A 40 -17.79 -3.02 -11.60
C ASP A 40 -17.34 -2.08 -12.73
N SER A 41 -17.60 -0.78 -12.60
CA SER A 41 -17.20 0.24 -13.56
C SER A 41 -15.68 0.44 -13.70
N TYR A 42 -14.89 0.05 -12.70
CA TYR A 42 -13.44 0.28 -12.70
C TYR A 42 -12.65 -0.93 -13.23
N LEU A 43 -13.18 -2.15 -13.06
CA LEU A 43 -12.46 -3.39 -13.34
C LEU A 43 -12.27 -3.69 -14.83
N GLY A 44 -13.09 -3.09 -15.71
CA GLY A 44 -13.09 -3.39 -17.13
C GLY A 44 -12.14 -2.58 -18.00
N HIS A 45 -11.57 -1.48 -17.47
CA HIS A 45 -10.89 -0.49 -18.31
C HIS A 45 -9.36 -0.45 -18.19
N TYR A 46 -8.78 -1.18 -17.24
CA TYR A 46 -7.35 -1.15 -17.01
C TYR A 46 -6.72 -2.54 -17.14
N PRO A 47 -5.52 -2.65 -17.72
CA PRO A 47 -4.84 -3.93 -17.83
C PRO A 47 -4.46 -4.47 -16.45
N LYS A 48 -4.73 -5.76 -16.22
CA LYS A 48 -4.32 -6.47 -15.01
C LYS A 48 -2.85 -6.81 -15.10
N ILE A 49 -2.09 -6.43 -14.08
CA ILE A 49 -0.69 -6.80 -13.94
C ILE A 49 -0.60 -8.13 -13.18
N PRO A 50 0.01 -9.17 -13.74
CA PRO A 50 0.28 -10.41 -12.99
C PRO A 50 1.30 -10.15 -11.88
N PHE A 51 1.58 -11.16 -11.05
CA PHE A 51 2.76 -11.10 -10.20
C PHE A 51 4.00 -10.89 -11.07
N ILE A 52 4.64 -9.73 -10.93
CA ILE A 52 5.89 -9.46 -11.64
C ILE A 52 7.03 -10.25 -11.01
N ASP A 53 8.05 -10.55 -11.79
CA ASP A 53 9.28 -11.14 -11.29
C ASP A 53 10.38 -10.08 -11.06
N GLU A 54 11.57 -10.51 -10.66
CA GLU A 54 12.69 -9.62 -10.40
C GLU A 54 13.18 -8.89 -11.66
N GLU A 55 13.10 -9.54 -12.82
CA GLU A 55 13.52 -8.93 -14.09
C GLU A 55 12.56 -7.78 -14.46
N ASP A 56 11.25 -8.00 -14.30
CA ASP A 56 10.24 -6.95 -14.53
C ASP A 56 10.38 -5.81 -13.53
N LEU A 57 10.67 -6.11 -12.25
CA LEU A 57 10.92 -5.10 -11.22
C LEU A 57 12.14 -4.23 -11.59
N LEU A 58 13.26 -4.83 -11.98
CA LEU A 58 14.48 -4.11 -12.36
C LEU A 58 14.26 -3.23 -13.59
N LYS A 59 13.54 -3.74 -14.60
CA LYS A 59 13.11 -2.91 -15.73
C LYS A 59 12.23 -1.74 -15.29
N GLY A 60 11.34 -1.98 -14.34
CA GLY A 60 10.52 -0.93 -13.74
C GLY A 60 11.36 0.19 -13.14
N PHE A 61 12.47 -0.12 -12.49
CA PHE A 61 13.36 0.88 -11.91
C PHE A 61 13.94 1.87 -12.94
N GLU A 62 14.14 1.41 -14.17
CA GLU A 62 14.67 2.25 -15.26
C GLU A 62 13.67 3.32 -15.71
N PHE A 63 12.37 3.12 -15.49
CA PHE A 63 11.32 4.09 -15.82
C PHE A 63 11.07 5.13 -14.73
N ILE A 64 11.64 4.97 -13.53
CA ILE A 64 11.43 5.92 -12.44
C ILE A 64 11.95 7.30 -12.82
N ASN A 65 11.06 8.28 -12.84
CA ASN A 65 11.44 9.67 -13.09
C ASN A 65 12.43 10.15 -12.02
N PRO A 66 13.63 10.63 -12.42
CA PRO A 66 14.63 11.12 -11.47
C PRO A 66 14.13 12.22 -10.52
N LYS A 67 13.13 12.99 -10.94
CA LYS A 67 12.57 14.12 -10.18
C LYS A 67 11.62 13.69 -9.06
N VAL A 68 11.11 12.46 -9.08
CA VAL A 68 10.27 11.99 -7.96
C VAL A 68 11.13 11.61 -6.76
N ASN A 69 10.69 11.98 -5.57
CA ASN A 69 11.44 11.75 -4.33
C ASN A 69 11.07 10.43 -3.63
N TYR A 70 10.16 9.68 -4.20
CA TYR A 70 9.71 8.39 -3.65
C TYR A 70 9.53 7.36 -4.75
N VAL A 71 9.58 6.10 -4.36
CA VAL A 71 9.21 4.94 -5.17
C VAL A 71 8.19 4.13 -4.37
N ARG A 72 7.06 3.84 -4.98
CA ARG A 72 5.99 3.11 -4.29
C ARG A 72 5.76 1.76 -4.94
N LEU A 73 5.87 0.69 -4.15
CA LEU A 73 5.59 -0.66 -4.61
C LEU A 73 4.13 -1.02 -4.35
N GLY A 74 3.45 -1.56 -5.35
CA GLY A 74 2.12 -2.12 -5.24
C GLY A 74 0.96 -1.16 -5.51
N ALA A 75 1.18 0.15 -5.51
CA ALA A 75 0.15 1.11 -5.90
C ALA A 75 0.06 1.25 -7.40
N GLY A 76 -1.12 1.56 -7.92
CA GLY A 76 -1.35 1.88 -9.32
C GLY A 76 -2.55 2.81 -9.48
N VAL A 77 -2.52 3.64 -10.51
CA VAL A 77 -3.61 4.55 -10.93
C VAL A 77 -4.09 4.16 -12.32
N LEU A 78 -3.15 3.78 -13.19
CA LEU A 78 -3.40 3.40 -14.60
C LEU A 78 -3.46 1.89 -14.82
N VAL A 79 -3.27 1.10 -13.78
CA VAL A 79 -3.39 -0.36 -13.80
C VAL A 79 -4.43 -0.81 -12.79
N ALA A 80 -5.22 -1.78 -13.15
CA ALA A 80 -6.26 -2.30 -12.28
C ALA A 80 -5.86 -3.64 -11.67
N PRO A 81 -6.51 -3.96 -10.59
CA PRO A 81 -6.93 -3.14 -9.45
C PRO A 81 -5.82 -3.02 -8.40
N HIS A 82 -5.97 -2.08 -7.51
CA HIS A 82 -5.07 -1.98 -6.36
C HIS A 82 -5.12 -3.27 -5.53
N THR A 83 -4.00 -3.93 -5.42
CA THR A 83 -3.84 -5.13 -4.61
C THR A 83 -2.97 -4.80 -3.42
N ASP A 84 -3.23 -5.40 -2.27
CA ASP A 84 -2.32 -5.25 -1.15
C ASP A 84 -0.95 -5.83 -1.54
N PRO A 85 0.14 -5.05 -1.50
CA PRO A 85 1.44 -5.47 -1.98
C PRO A 85 2.00 -6.68 -1.22
N PHE A 86 1.58 -6.87 0.03
CA PHE A 86 2.03 -7.99 0.86
C PHE A 86 1.41 -9.35 0.49
N LEU A 87 0.51 -9.39 -0.51
CA LEU A 87 0.13 -10.63 -1.18
C LEU A 87 1.18 -11.15 -2.14
N HIS A 88 2.12 -10.30 -2.57
CA HIS A 88 3.18 -10.74 -3.46
C HIS A 88 4.22 -11.57 -2.70
N PRO A 89 4.52 -12.82 -3.11
CA PRO A 89 5.39 -13.74 -2.35
C PRO A 89 6.81 -13.20 -2.13
N ASN A 90 7.29 -12.34 -3.01
CA ASN A 90 8.63 -11.75 -2.94
C ASN A 90 8.65 -10.31 -2.44
N ILE A 91 7.58 -9.80 -1.83
CA ILE A 91 7.46 -8.37 -1.49
C ILE A 91 8.62 -7.88 -0.62
N TYR A 92 9.03 -8.62 0.39
CA TYR A 92 10.13 -8.23 1.29
C TYR A 92 11.46 -8.11 0.53
N LYS A 93 11.72 -9.04 -0.39
CA LYS A 93 12.87 -8.96 -1.29
C LYS A 93 12.78 -7.74 -2.21
N PHE A 94 11.61 -7.46 -2.78
CA PHE A 94 11.39 -6.33 -3.66
C PHE A 94 11.56 -4.99 -2.95
N ILE A 95 11.10 -4.87 -1.70
CA ILE A 95 11.34 -3.70 -0.86
C ILE A 95 12.85 -3.47 -0.69
N LYS A 96 13.59 -4.52 -0.35
CA LYS A 96 15.05 -4.41 -0.19
C LYS A 96 15.74 -4.03 -1.50
N MET A 97 15.39 -4.66 -2.61
CA MET A 97 15.94 -4.33 -3.94
C MET A 97 15.68 -2.87 -4.33
N ALA A 98 14.45 -2.38 -4.13
CA ALA A 98 14.11 -0.99 -4.41
C ALA A 98 14.86 -0.02 -3.50
N SER A 99 14.99 -0.36 -2.22
CA SER A 99 15.73 0.43 -1.24
C SER A 99 17.22 0.56 -1.60
N ASP A 100 17.85 -0.54 -2.02
CA ASP A 100 19.25 -0.55 -2.42
C ASP A 100 19.49 0.18 -3.74
N TYR A 101 18.56 0.05 -4.69
CA TYR A 101 18.66 0.72 -6.00
C TYR A 101 18.44 2.23 -5.90
N PHE A 102 17.60 2.68 -4.97
CA PHE A 102 17.24 4.08 -4.76
C PHE A 102 17.61 4.58 -3.35
N PRO A 103 18.88 4.60 -2.96
CA PRO A 103 19.29 4.92 -1.59
C PRO A 103 18.92 6.34 -1.13
N THR A 104 18.68 7.25 -2.06
CA THR A 104 18.32 8.65 -1.79
C THR A 104 16.84 8.95 -1.91
N LYS A 105 16.03 7.97 -2.35
CA LYS A 105 14.58 8.11 -2.46
C LYS A 105 13.89 7.38 -1.32
N LYS A 106 12.71 7.84 -0.93
CA LYS A 106 11.86 7.10 -0.02
C LYS A 106 11.18 5.94 -0.77
N VAL A 107 11.36 4.72 -0.29
CA VAL A 107 10.64 3.54 -0.77
C VAL A 107 9.41 3.33 0.11
N THR A 108 8.23 3.14 -0.48
CA THR A 108 7.00 2.95 0.28
C THR A 108 6.16 1.81 -0.30
N THR A 109 5.28 1.27 0.55
CA THR A 109 4.16 0.41 0.15
C THR A 109 2.87 0.98 0.70
N VAL A 110 1.77 0.88 -0.05
CA VAL A 110 0.44 1.22 0.45
C VAL A 110 -0.29 -0.06 0.81
N THR A 111 -0.70 -0.19 2.06
CA THR A 111 -1.33 -1.41 2.57
C THR A 111 -2.34 -1.11 3.68
N THR A 112 -3.28 -2.01 3.90
CA THR A 112 -4.10 -2.03 5.12
C THR A 112 -3.37 -2.70 6.29
N GLY A 113 -2.26 -3.38 6.04
CA GLY A 113 -1.50 -4.14 7.02
C GLY A 113 -1.97 -5.59 7.21
N ALA A 114 -3.08 -5.98 6.57
CA ALA A 114 -3.71 -7.28 6.79
C ALA A 114 -2.81 -8.48 6.44
N TYR A 115 -1.93 -8.31 5.48
CA TYR A 115 -1.06 -9.39 4.97
C TYR A 115 0.41 -9.25 5.34
N ILE A 116 0.76 -8.29 6.20
CA ILE A 116 2.14 -8.16 6.67
C ILE A 116 2.44 -9.28 7.68
N ASP A 117 3.54 -9.98 7.48
CA ASP A 117 4.06 -10.93 8.46
C ASP A 117 4.73 -10.16 9.61
N GLU A 118 4.20 -10.31 10.83
CA GLU A 118 4.71 -9.64 12.02
C GLU A 118 6.17 -9.98 12.31
N ASN A 119 6.61 -11.19 11.96
CA ASN A 119 8.01 -11.62 12.11
C ASN A 119 8.97 -10.86 11.18
N MET A 120 8.46 -10.18 10.16
CA MET A 120 9.25 -9.38 9.23
C MET A 120 9.36 -7.90 9.61
N ILE A 121 8.74 -7.47 10.70
CA ILE A 121 8.75 -6.06 11.11
C ILE A 121 10.15 -5.56 11.42
N ASP A 122 10.95 -6.34 12.15
CA ASP A 122 12.34 -5.95 12.47
C ASP A 122 13.20 -5.86 11.21
N TYR A 123 12.99 -6.75 10.25
CA TYR A 123 13.63 -6.67 8.95
C TYR A 123 13.26 -5.38 8.22
N LEU A 124 11.98 -5.02 8.17
CA LEU A 124 11.50 -3.78 7.54
C LEU A 124 12.02 -2.53 8.27
N ASN A 125 12.06 -2.54 9.61
CA ASN A 125 12.63 -1.46 10.42
C ASN A 125 14.13 -1.26 10.15
N GLY A 126 14.84 -2.31 9.77
CA GLY A 126 16.26 -2.25 9.38
C GLY A 126 16.53 -1.55 8.05
N ILE A 127 15.50 -1.25 7.24
CA ILE A 127 15.64 -0.61 5.93
C ILE A 127 15.43 0.91 6.07
N SER A 128 16.52 1.67 6.11
CA SER A 128 16.54 3.08 6.52
C SER A 128 15.68 4.04 5.67
N ASN A 129 15.53 3.79 4.38
CA ASN A 129 14.74 4.62 3.46
C ASN A 129 13.37 4.02 3.13
N TYR A 130 12.95 2.95 3.81
CA TYR A 130 11.64 2.34 3.64
C TYR A 130 10.62 2.90 4.63
N GLY A 131 9.35 2.83 4.26
CA GLY A 131 8.23 3.11 5.15
C GLY A 131 6.90 2.65 4.60
N ILE A 132 5.99 2.32 5.50
CA ILE A 132 4.64 1.86 5.20
C ILE A 132 3.71 3.08 5.13
N ASP A 133 3.01 3.23 3.99
CA ASP A 133 1.86 4.11 3.86
C ASP A 133 0.61 3.30 4.24
N LEU A 134 0.20 3.38 5.49
CA LEU A 134 -0.87 2.56 6.04
C LEU A 134 -2.24 3.19 5.73
N SER A 135 -3.11 2.42 5.09
CA SER A 135 -4.52 2.78 4.87
C SER A 135 -5.38 2.11 5.94
N LEU A 136 -5.95 2.91 6.83
CA LEU A 136 -6.82 2.42 7.89
C LEU A 136 -8.28 2.63 7.51
N ILE A 137 -9.07 1.58 7.65
CA ILE A 137 -10.51 1.69 7.82
C ILE A 137 -10.74 2.08 9.27
N THR A 138 -11.82 2.83 9.55
CA THR A 138 -12.14 3.18 10.94
C THR A 138 -12.00 1.97 11.86
N MET A 139 -11.37 2.18 13.01
CA MET A 139 -11.07 1.13 13.97
C MET A 139 -12.24 0.82 14.91
N GLN A 140 -13.44 1.36 14.62
CA GLN A 140 -14.62 1.18 15.44
C GLN A 140 -15.19 -0.24 15.32
N GLU A 141 -15.76 -0.74 16.42
CA GLU A 141 -16.37 -2.08 16.53
C GLU A 141 -17.43 -2.34 15.46
N GLN A 142 -18.15 -1.30 15.03
CA GLN A 142 -19.18 -1.40 13.99
C GLN A 142 -18.65 -1.90 12.64
N ARG A 143 -17.32 -1.88 12.43
CA ARG A 143 -16.69 -2.35 11.21
C ARG A 143 -15.76 -3.55 11.40
N GLU A 144 -15.77 -4.15 12.55
CA GLU A 144 -15.08 -5.44 12.77
C GLU A 144 -15.56 -6.55 11.82
N SER A 145 -16.80 -6.42 11.31
CA SER A 145 -17.33 -7.33 10.29
C SER A 145 -16.64 -7.22 8.92
N ILE A 146 -15.92 -6.13 8.65
CA ILE A 146 -15.23 -5.89 7.37
C ILE A 146 -13.79 -6.35 7.44
N ILE A 147 -13.13 -6.12 8.59
CA ILE A 147 -11.78 -6.60 8.85
C ILE A 147 -11.85 -7.61 9.99
N PRO A 148 -11.43 -8.86 9.79
CA PRO A 148 -11.35 -9.85 10.85
C PRO A 148 -10.57 -9.31 12.05
N ARG A 149 -10.93 -9.73 13.25
CA ARG A 149 -10.31 -9.23 14.50
C ARG A 149 -8.80 -9.44 14.51
N SER A 150 -8.32 -10.55 13.98
CA SER A 150 -6.89 -10.86 13.84
C SER A 150 -6.17 -9.85 12.94
N GLU A 151 -6.81 -9.37 11.88
CA GLU A 151 -6.23 -8.35 10.98
C GLU A 151 -6.19 -6.98 11.64
N ARG A 152 -7.22 -6.64 12.45
CA ARG A 152 -7.24 -5.42 13.26
C ARG A 152 -6.12 -5.42 14.30
N GLU A 153 -5.95 -6.52 15.03
CA GLU A 153 -4.87 -6.67 16.01
C GLU A 153 -3.50 -6.51 15.35
N ARG A 154 -3.31 -7.09 14.16
CA ARG A 154 -2.11 -6.91 13.34
C ARG A 154 -1.91 -5.46 12.92
N THR A 155 -2.97 -4.77 12.52
CA THR A 155 -2.92 -3.34 12.18
C THR A 155 -2.47 -2.50 13.37
N LEU A 156 -3.00 -2.76 14.57
CA LEU A 156 -2.57 -2.11 15.80
C LEU A 156 -1.11 -2.41 16.15
N PHE A 157 -0.69 -3.66 15.95
CA PHE A 157 0.70 -4.06 16.13
C PHE A 157 1.64 -3.29 15.19
N LEU A 158 1.26 -3.13 13.92
CA LEU A 158 2.02 -2.38 12.94
C LEU A 158 2.13 -0.90 13.27
N LEU A 159 1.03 -0.28 13.71
CA LEU A 159 1.02 1.12 14.14
C LEU A 159 2.01 1.36 15.28
N LYS A 160 2.16 0.39 16.16
CA LYS A 160 3.05 0.48 17.32
C LYS A 160 4.51 0.14 17.00
N ASN A 161 4.75 -0.82 16.13
CA ASN A 161 6.07 -1.44 15.96
C ASN A 161 6.66 -1.30 14.55
N GLY A 162 5.84 -0.99 13.53
CA GLY A 162 6.26 -0.95 12.14
C GLY A 162 6.89 0.38 11.71
N PRO A 163 7.60 0.40 10.57
CA PRO A 163 8.19 1.62 10.01
C PRO A 163 7.13 2.47 9.30
N ILE A 164 6.21 3.07 10.05
CA ILE A 164 5.10 3.86 9.51
C ILE A 164 5.62 5.18 8.95
N ASN A 165 5.47 5.36 7.63
CA ASN A 165 5.78 6.60 6.95
C ASN A 165 4.58 7.57 6.94
N LYS A 166 3.39 7.02 6.70
CA LYS A 166 2.16 7.77 6.60
C LYS A 166 0.98 6.90 7.01
N CYS A 167 0.03 7.50 7.69
CA CYS A 167 -1.24 6.88 7.99
C CYS A 167 -2.36 7.64 7.26
N THR A 168 -3.19 6.95 6.51
CA THR A 168 -4.38 7.49 5.86
C THR A 168 -5.59 6.83 6.49
N LEU A 169 -6.41 7.62 7.18
CA LEU A 169 -7.66 7.16 7.76
C LEU A 169 -8.79 7.35 6.75
N MET A 170 -9.37 6.25 6.30
CA MET A 170 -10.54 6.21 5.42
C MET A 170 -11.78 6.25 6.29
N PHE A 171 -12.43 7.41 6.34
CA PHE A 171 -13.54 7.66 7.25
C PHE A 171 -14.87 7.66 6.51
N THR A 172 -15.81 6.86 6.99
CA THR A 172 -17.18 6.76 6.46
C THR A 172 -18.24 6.79 7.58
N GLY A 173 -17.88 7.27 8.77
CA GLY A 173 -18.70 7.29 9.98
C GLY A 173 -19.03 8.70 10.48
N ASN A 174 -19.40 8.82 11.74
CA ASN A 174 -19.67 10.09 12.38
C ASN A 174 -18.42 10.73 13.00
N LEU A 175 -18.50 12.01 13.34
CA LEU A 175 -17.36 12.78 13.86
C LEU A 175 -16.82 12.26 15.20
N GLU A 176 -17.63 11.64 16.04
CA GLU A 176 -17.19 11.09 17.32
C GLU A 176 -16.31 9.85 17.10
N ASP A 177 -16.66 9.01 16.13
CA ASP A 177 -15.83 7.88 15.74
C ASP A 177 -14.49 8.35 15.17
N LEU A 178 -14.49 9.39 14.33
CA LEU A 178 -13.28 10.00 13.82
C LEU A 178 -12.36 10.52 14.93
N LYS A 179 -12.93 11.22 15.93
CA LYS A 179 -12.16 11.72 17.07
C LYS A 179 -11.48 10.59 17.84
N ARG A 180 -12.22 9.52 18.15
CA ARG A 180 -11.66 8.35 18.84
C ARG A 180 -10.54 7.67 18.05
N ASP A 181 -10.72 7.52 16.74
CA ASP A 181 -9.68 6.95 15.88
C ASP A 181 -8.43 7.84 15.85
N ILE A 182 -8.58 9.17 15.81
CA ILE A 182 -7.48 10.13 15.88
C ILE A 182 -6.76 10.04 17.24
N GLU A 183 -7.50 10.01 18.35
CA GLU A 183 -6.94 9.88 19.68
C GLU A 183 -6.17 8.57 19.84
N LEU A 184 -6.70 7.47 19.30
CA LEU A 184 -6.01 6.18 19.28
C LEU A 184 -4.70 6.26 18.50
N LEU A 185 -4.71 6.84 17.28
CA LEU A 185 -3.49 6.99 16.48
C LEU A 185 -2.41 7.79 17.23
N TYR A 186 -2.79 8.87 17.91
CA TYR A 186 -1.85 9.65 18.70
C TYR A 186 -1.33 8.89 19.92
N SER A 187 -2.17 8.11 20.58
CA SER A 187 -1.74 7.26 21.70
C SER A 187 -0.73 6.19 21.28
N LEU A 188 -0.75 5.79 20.00
CA LEU A 188 0.19 4.86 19.40
C LEU A 188 1.44 5.56 18.80
N GLY A 189 1.59 6.87 18.99
CA GLY A 189 2.77 7.62 18.53
C GLY A 189 2.74 8.06 17.07
N VAL A 190 1.60 7.93 16.38
CA VAL A 190 1.48 8.42 15.00
C VAL A 190 1.37 9.93 15.00
N GLU A 191 2.37 10.62 14.46
CA GLU A 191 2.44 12.09 14.47
C GLU A 191 1.37 12.72 13.55
N LYS A 192 0.90 13.93 13.96
CA LYS A 192 -0.09 14.71 13.20
C LYS A 192 0.25 14.92 11.72
N LYS A 193 1.53 15.13 11.42
CA LYS A 193 2.02 15.35 10.04
C LYS A 193 1.95 14.09 9.15
N GLN A 194 1.82 12.90 9.76
CA GLN A 194 1.75 11.62 9.07
C GLN A 194 0.31 11.23 8.75
N ASN A 195 -0.68 11.94 9.29
CA ASN A 195 -2.09 11.62 9.13
C ASN A 195 -2.70 12.36 7.94
N ARG A 196 -3.45 11.64 7.10
CA ARG A 196 -4.36 12.19 6.10
C ARG A 196 -5.74 11.62 6.32
N PHE A 197 -6.74 12.48 6.21
CA PHE A 197 -8.15 12.10 6.34
C PHE A 197 -8.79 12.16 4.95
N TRP A 198 -9.48 11.10 4.58
CA TRP A 198 -10.31 11.05 3.38
C TRP A 198 -11.75 10.87 3.85
N PHE A 199 -12.62 11.72 3.32
CA PHE A 199 -14.05 11.64 3.55
C PHE A 199 -14.68 11.10 2.27
N GLU A 200 -15.48 10.01 2.37
CA GLU A 200 -16.44 9.63 1.35
C GLU A 200 -17.79 10.25 1.71
N GLU A 201 -18.39 11.02 0.78
CA GLU A 201 -19.76 11.49 0.87
C GLU A 201 -20.75 10.38 0.54
#